data_4e150b8a9ddb1b630aa4967121497155
#
_entry.id   4e150b8a9ddb1b630aa4967121497155
#
_cell.length_a   1.000
_cell.length_b   1.000
_cell.length_c   1.000
_cell.angle_alpha   90.00
_cell.angle_beta   90.00
_cell.angle_gamma   90.00
#
_symmetry.space_group_name_H-M   'P 1'
#
loop_
_entity.id
_entity.type
_entity.pdbx_description
1 polymer ?
#
loop_
_entity_poly.entity_id
_entity_poly.type
_entity_poly.pdbx_seq_one_letter_code
_entity_poly.pdbx_strand_id
1 'polypeptide(L)'
;YRRQRQMCIRDRDKAYRGLDHNIHQAEDFTNYTIFSLWDTYRAEHPFLNVVTPMQNADMVKSMIRHQQQSVHKMLPVWSLMGNENWCMSGYHAVPVLADAIAKGVFTEKEEALQAMVETSNVDYYDHLDDYKQLGYIPFEKSSTAVSSTLEFAYDDWTIYQTALRAGNEEIAKQYYARALNYRNVFDKKNGFACPRYTDGTFKKDFDPLQTHGEGFIEGNSWNFSFHVPHDVYGIMDLMGGEKVFLTRLDELFEMHLPKKYYEKNEDITEEGLIGGYVHGNEPSHHIPYLYAWTSQPWKTQFWTREIIDRMYRNDINGLGGNDDCGQMSAWYMFTVMGFYPVCPGTDQYVLGAPYFPYLKLRLPNGNILEIKAEGVSDTRRYVQSLTINGKKYDKLYITHADLLKGGVWEFKMGT
;
A
#
# COMPACT_ATOMS: atom_id res chain seq x y z
N TYR A 1 3.59 12.35 -17.33
CA TYR A 1 4.32 13.61 -17.61
C TYR A 1 4.04 14.70 -16.56
N ARG A 2 2.87 14.74 -15.93
CA ARG A 2 2.55 15.64 -14.80
C ARG A 2 3.10 15.14 -13.45
N ARG A 3 3.29 13.84 -13.28
CA ARG A 3 3.72 13.19 -12.03
C ARG A 3 5.09 13.64 -11.54
N GLN A 4 6.08 13.71 -12.41
CA GLN A 4 7.43 14.14 -12.06
C GLN A 4 7.52 15.58 -11.54
N ARG A 5 6.50 16.41 -11.80
CA ARG A 5 6.48 17.79 -11.31
C ARG A 5 6.00 17.94 -9.87
N GLN A 6 5.21 16.99 -9.36
CA GLN A 6 4.67 17.07 -8.01
C GLN A 6 5.63 16.52 -6.94
N MET A 7 6.42 15.49 -7.28
CA MET A 7 7.36 14.88 -6.34
C MET A 7 8.78 15.49 -6.36
N CYS A 8 9.09 16.42 -7.25
CA CYS A 8 10.46 16.84 -7.50
C CYS A 8 10.61 18.35 -7.51
N ILE A 9 10.84 18.95 -6.36
CA ILE A 9 11.55 20.24 -6.33
C ILE A 9 13.05 19.90 -6.29
N ARG A 10 13.66 19.87 -7.47
CA ARG A 10 15.10 19.68 -7.63
C ARG A 10 15.79 21.00 -7.41
N ASP A 11 16.62 21.12 -6.39
CA ASP A 11 17.52 22.25 -6.26
C ASP A 11 18.68 22.10 -7.26
N ARG A 12 18.91 23.13 -8.09
CA ARG A 12 19.92 23.10 -9.12
C ARG A 12 21.35 23.08 -8.55
N ASP A 13 21.52 23.57 -7.34
CA ASP A 13 22.83 23.78 -6.71
C ASP A 13 23.12 22.70 -5.65
N LYS A 14 22.35 21.59 -5.62
CA LYS A 14 22.42 20.55 -4.59
C LYS A 14 22.19 21.05 -3.17
N ALA A 15 21.85 22.31 -2.96
CA ALA A 15 21.44 22.86 -1.69
C ALA A 15 19.94 22.61 -1.47
N TYR A 16 19.53 22.24 -0.25
CA TYR A 16 18.14 22.10 0.12
C TYR A 16 17.91 22.55 1.56
N ARG A 17 16.66 22.91 1.87
CA ARG A 17 16.25 23.25 3.22
C ARG A 17 15.76 21.96 3.92
N GLY A 18 16.44 21.60 5.02
CA GLY A 18 16.02 20.48 5.86
C GLY A 18 14.80 20.78 6.74
N LEU A 19 14.28 19.77 7.42
CA LEU A 19 13.18 19.93 8.38
C LEU A 19 13.60 20.68 9.65
N ASP A 20 14.91 20.87 9.89
CA ASP A 20 15.50 21.76 10.90
C ASP A 20 15.56 23.23 10.44
N HIS A 21 15.05 23.51 9.23
CA HIS A 21 15.07 24.80 8.56
C HIS A 21 16.48 25.32 8.18
N ASN A 22 17.54 24.53 8.35
CA ASN A 22 18.88 24.85 7.89
C ASN A 22 19.08 24.48 6.42
N ILE A 23 20.09 25.09 5.80
CA ILE A 23 20.50 24.75 4.44
C ILE A 23 21.55 23.62 4.50
N HIS A 24 21.27 22.54 3.81
CA HIS A 24 22.11 21.37 3.66
C HIS A 24 22.56 21.17 2.23
N GLN A 25 23.54 20.29 2.01
CA GLN A 25 24.05 19.91 0.69
C GLN A 25 23.79 18.42 0.44
N ALA A 26 23.17 18.10 -0.69
CA ALA A 26 23.00 16.73 -1.17
C ALA A 26 24.19 16.35 -2.06
N GLU A 27 25.31 15.93 -1.45
CA GLU A 27 26.56 15.71 -2.20
C GLU A 27 26.48 14.50 -3.14
N ASP A 28 25.90 13.42 -2.67
CA ASP A 28 25.89 12.09 -3.29
C ASP A 28 24.49 11.57 -3.68
N PHE A 29 23.46 12.40 -3.60
CA PHE A 29 22.08 12.08 -4.00
C PHE A 29 21.36 13.31 -4.53
N THR A 30 20.18 13.11 -5.11
CA THR A 30 19.25 14.21 -5.42
C THR A 30 18.23 14.29 -4.29
N ASN A 31 18.15 15.47 -3.64
CA ASN A 31 17.14 15.66 -2.60
C ASN A 31 15.75 15.82 -3.23
N TYR A 32 14.80 15.10 -2.67
CA TYR A 32 13.37 15.17 -3.01
C TYR A 32 12.57 15.66 -1.83
N THR A 33 11.49 16.36 -2.11
CA THR A 33 10.53 16.83 -1.11
C THR A 33 9.11 16.70 -1.69
N ILE A 34 8.09 16.92 -0.87
CA ILE A 34 6.68 16.73 -1.21
C ILE A 34 6.39 15.23 -1.32
N PHE A 35 6.26 14.61 -0.16
CA PHE A 35 5.89 13.21 -0.02
C PHE A 35 4.48 13.08 0.53
N SER A 36 3.65 12.31 -0.16
CA SER A 36 2.31 11.88 0.23
C SER A 36 2.36 10.39 0.53
N LEU A 37 2.94 10.03 1.69
CA LEU A 37 3.41 8.66 1.91
C LEU A 37 2.28 7.69 2.25
N TRP A 38 1.18 8.17 2.82
CA TRP A 38 -0.03 7.38 3.05
C TRP A 38 -0.57 6.76 1.75
N ASP A 39 -0.41 7.46 0.63
CA ASP A 39 -0.85 7.03 -0.69
C ASP A 39 0.25 6.23 -1.41
N THR A 40 1.42 6.85 -1.59
CA THR A 40 2.43 6.42 -2.56
C THR A 40 3.20 5.17 -2.16
N TYR A 41 3.21 4.76 -0.88
CA TYR A 41 3.87 3.53 -0.45
C TYR A 41 3.23 2.28 -1.09
N ARG A 42 1.94 2.35 -1.46
CA ARG A 42 1.14 1.19 -1.89
C ARG A 42 1.52 0.69 -3.28
N ALA A 43 1.69 1.60 -4.25
CA ALA A 43 2.08 1.23 -5.61
C ALA A 43 3.07 2.20 -6.27
N GLU A 44 3.04 3.51 -6.00
CA GLU A 44 3.92 4.45 -6.70
C GLU A 44 5.40 4.17 -6.39
N HIS A 45 5.83 4.13 -5.12
CA HIS A 45 7.20 3.77 -4.77
C HIS A 45 7.60 2.35 -5.23
N PRO A 46 6.76 1.31 -5.06
CA PRO A 46 6.99 0.02 -5.69
C PRO A 46 7.16 0.07 -7.21
N PHE A 47 6.41 0.94 -7.92
CA PHE A 47 6.55 1.13 -9.36
C PHE A 47 7.87 1.83 -9.72
N LEU A 48 8.26 2.84 -8.95
CA LEU A 48 9.55 3.51 -9.11
C LEU A 48 10.72 2.54 -8.90
N ASN A 49 10.62 1.58 -7.98
CA ASN A 49 11.61 0.51 -7.81
C ASN A 49 11.77 -0.34 -9.08
N VAL A 50 10.75 -0.46 -9.93
CA VAL A 50 10.81 -1.18 -11.20
C VAL A 50 11.36 -0.31 -12.34
N VAL A 51 10.92 0.96 -12.45
CA VAL A 51 11.15 1.77 -13.65
C VAL A 51 12.25 2.82 -13.49
N THR A 52 12.46 3.35 -12.28
CA THR A 52 13.46 4.37 -11.96
C THR A 52 14.11 4.12 -10.58
N PRO A 53 14.75 2.96 -10.36
CA PRO A 53 15.23 2.57 -9.03
C PRO A 53 16.24 3.56 -8.43
N MET A 54 17.13 4.16 -9.24
CA MET A 54 18.07 5.16 -8.75
C MET A 54 17.39 6.41 -8.21
N GLN A 55 16.34 6.87 -8.89
CA GLN A 55 15.55 8.01 -8.43
C GLN A 55 14.82 7.67 -7.11
N ASN A 56 14.26 6.47 -6.99
CA ASN A 56 13.62 6.05 -5.75
C ASN A 56 14.62 5.86 -4.60
N ALA A 57 15.84 5.39 -4.90
CA ALA A 57 16.92 5.34 -3.91
C ALA A 57 17.27 6.73 -3.35
N ASP A 58 17.33 7.75 -4.23
CA ASP A 58 17.54 9.15 -3.82
C ASP A 58 16.37 9.67 -2.97
N MET A 59 15.12 9.29 -3.27
CA MET A 59 13.95 9.62 -2.46
C MET A 59 14.03 8.98 -1.06
N VAL A 60 14.38 7.69 -0.99
CA VAL A 60 14.62 6.99 0.27
C VAL A 60 15.71 7.69 1.09
N LYS A 61 16.81 8.05 0.47
CA LYS A 61 17.90 8.78 1.12
C LYS A 61 17.45 10.15 1.63
N SER A 62 16.62 10.86 0.83
CA SER A 62 16.01 12.12 1.26
C SER A 62 15.14 11.95 2.50
N MET A 63 14.34 10.89 2.58
CA MET A 63 13.50 10.59 3.76
C MET A 63 14.35 10.34 5.00
N ILE A 64 15.45 9.58 4.88
CA ILE A 64 16.39 9.34 5.99
C ILE A 64 17.06 10.66 6.42
N ARG A 65 17.51 11.51 5.49
CA ARG A 65 18.08 12.82 5.80
C ARG A 65 17.06 13.74 6.50
N HIS A 66 15.79 13.72 6.07
CA HIS A 66 14.72 14.45 6.75
C HIS A 66 14.58 13.98 8.21
N GLN A 67 14.59 12.67 8.48
CA GLN A 67 14.55 12.12 9.83
C GLN A 67 15.74 12.60 10.68
N GLN A 68 16.95 12.51 10.14
CA GLN A 68 18.17 12.91 10.84
C GLN A 68 18.22 14.42 11.15
N GLN A 69 17.66 15.24 10.27
CA GLN A 69 17.64 16.69 10.40
C GLN A 69 16.42 17.20 11.16
N SER A 70 15.31 16.44 11.17
CA SER A 70 14.11 16.82 11.89
C SER A 70 14.36 16.90 13.40
N VAL A 71 13.80 17.93 14.04
CA VAL A 71 13.76 18.06 15.49
C VAL A 71 12.95 16.94 16.13
N HIS A 72 12.04 16.34 15.37
CA HIS A 72 11.20 15.22 15.81
C HIS A 72 11.88 13.86 15.73
N LYS A 73 13.00 13.76 14.99
CA LYS A 73 13.69 12.48 14.73
C LYS A 73 12.78 11.41 14.14
N MET A 74 11.87 11.85 13.30
CA MET A 74 10.87 11.03 12.62
C MET A 74 11.04 11.13 11.11
N LEU A 75 10.90 10.01 10.41
CA LEU A 75 10.77 9.97 8.96
C LEU A 75 9.57 10.82 8.51
N PRO A 76 9.57 11.37 7.30
CA PRO A 76 8.45 12.20 6.84
C PRO A 76 7.15 11.41 6.80
N VAL A 77 6.06 12.06 7.16
CA VAL A 77 4.68 11.57 6.98
C VAL A 77 4.09 12.23 5.74
N TRP A 78 4.05 13.56 5.75
CA TRP A 78 3.59 14.38 4.62
C TRP A 78 4.40 15.67 4.55
N SER A 79 5.66 15.57 4.22
CA SER A 79 6.54 16.72 4.23
C SER A 79 6.37 17.56 2.96
N LEU A 80 6.23 18.87 3.12
CA LEU A 80 6.14 19.86 2.06
C LEU A 80 7.24 20.91 2.20
N MET A 81 8.19 20.95 1.24
CA MET A 81 9.19 22.01 1.14
C MET A 81 9.95 22.29 2.45
N GLY A 82 10.36 21.25 3.17
CA GLY A 82 11.08 21.36 4.44
C GLY A 82 10.20 21.64 5.67
N ASN A 83 8.90 21.37 5.56
CA ASN A 83 7.98 21.39 6.69
C ASN A 83 7.17 20.10 6.72
N GLU A 84 7.01 19.53 7.90
CA GLU A 84 6.09 18.41 8.13
C GLU A 84 4.70 18.97 8.48
N ASN A 85 3.63 18.40 7.90
CA ASN A 85 2.26 18.84 8.20
C ASN A 85 1.41 17.76 8.86
N TRP A 86 1.94 16.55 9.05
CA TRP A 86 1.29 15.45 9.76
C TRP A 86 -0.07 15.03 9.17
N CYS A 87 -0.26 15.25 7.87
CA CYS A 87 -1.48 14.85 7.20
C CYS A 87 -1.57 13.33 7.12
N MET A 88 -2.78 12.79 7.23
CA MET A 88 -3.11 11.36 7.24
C MET A 88 -2.58 10.60 8.47
N SER A 89 -2.55 9.29 8.38
CA SER A 89 -2.21 8.36 9.45
C SER A 89 -1.02 7.49 9.07
N GLY A 90 -0.46 6.75 10.02
CA GLY A 90 0.67 5.86 9.80
C GLY A 90 2.02 6.60 9.74
N TYR A 91 3.13 5.84 9.64
CA TYR A 91 4.47 6.35 9.39
C TYR A 91 5.05 5.70 8.12
N HIS A 92 4.33 5.87 7.02
CA HIS A 92 4.48 5.07 5.79
C HIS A 92 5.75 5.33 4.97
N ALA A 93 6.64 6.23 5.39
CA ALA A 93 8.02 6.20 4.91
C ALA A 93 8.69 4.85 5.22
N VAL A 94 8.30 4.22 6.33
CA VAL A 94 8.86 2.93 6.78
C VAL A 94 8.63 1.81 5.76
N PRO A 95 7.41 1.52 5.28
CA PRO A 95 7.22 0.55 4.19
C PRO A 95 7.90 0.96 2.87
N VAL A 96 8.07 2.24 2.56
CA VAL A 96 8.82 2.67 1.37
C VAL A 96 10.29 2.25 1.47
N LEU A 97 10.93 2.51 2.62
CA LEU A 97 12.31 2.08 2.89
C LEU A 97 12.43 0.56 2.83
N ALA A 98 11.52 -0.15 3.51
CA ALA A 98 11.49 -1.61 3.54
C ALA A 98 11.35 -2.23 2.15
N ASP A 99 10.50 -1.66 1.30
CA ASP A 99 10.27 -2.13 -0.07
C ASP A 99 11.50 -1.92 -0.96
N ALA A 100 12.14 -0.76 -0.85
CA ALA A 100 13.39 -0.48 -1.57
C ALA A 100 14.52 -1.43 -1.15
N ILE A 101 14.62 -1.76 0.15
CA ILE A 101 15.59 -2.74 0.68
C ILE A 101 15.26 -4.15 0.21
N ALA A 102 13.99 -4.56 0.29
CA ALA A 102 13.55 -5.90 -0.12
C ALA A 102 13.83 -6.17 -1.61
N LYS A 103 13.79 -5.14 -2.43
CA LYS A 103 14.02 -5.17 -3.88
C LYS A 103 15.46 -4.87 -4.30
N GLY A 104 16.36 -4.62 -3.32
CA GLY A 104 17.78 -4.36 -3.57
C GLY A 104 18.05 -2.98 -4.20
N VAL A 105 17.10 -2.06 -4.13
CA VAL A 105 17.22 -0.68 -4.64
C VAL A 105 17.97 0.20 -3.65
N PHE A 106 17.82 -0.05 -2.36
CA PHE A 106 18.55 0.64 -1.29
C PHE A 106 19.33 -0.38 -0.44
N THR A 107 20.59 -0.09 -0.12
CA THR A 107 21.53 -1.07 0.46
C THR A 107 21.92 -0.78 1.91
N GLU A 108 21.78 0.45 2.36
CA GLU A 108 22.17 0.93 3.70
C GLU A 108 21.12 0.54 4.75
N LYS A 109 21.02 -0.78 4.99
CA LYS A 109 19.94 -1.39 5.79
C LYS A 109 19.95 -0.97 7.24
N GLU A 110 21.14 -0.84 7.82
CA GLU A 110 21.34 -0.49 9.24
C GLU A 110 20.91 0.96 9.50
N GLU A 111 21.28 1.89 8.61
CA GLU A 111 20.87 3.30 8.69
C GLU A 111 19.34 3.43 8.54
N ALA A 112 18.77 2.72 7.56
CA ALA A 112 17.33 2.68 7.35
C ALA A 112 16.60 2.09 8.58
N LEU A 113 17.05 0.95 9.10
CA LEU A 113 16.45 0.29 10.26
C LEU A 113 16.47 1.21 11.49
N GLN A 114 17.58 1.92 11.73
CA GLN A 114 17.66 2.89 12.82
C GLN A 114 16.60 4.00 12.65
N ALA A 115 16.51 4.60 11.48
CA ALA A 115 15.53 5.66 11.20
C ALA A 115 14.08 5.18 11.36
N MET A 116 13.78 3.95 10.94
CA MET A 116 12.47 3.32 11.11
C MET A 116 12.13 3.11 12.59
N VAL A 117 13.08 2.54 13.36
CA VAL A 117 12.90 2.29 14.80
C VAL A 117 12.71 3.59 15.57
N GLU A 118 13.52 4.61 15.29
CA GLU A 118 13.37 5.93 15.92
C GLU A 118 12.00 6.53 15.62
N THR A 119 11.55 6.47 14.35
CA THR A 119 10.23 6.94 13.92
C THR A 119 9.09 6.28 14.69
N SER A 120 9.10 4.95 14.80
CA SER A 120 8.04 4.18 15.46
C SER A 120 8.03 4.30 17.00
N ASN A 121 8.93 5.12 17.56
CA ASN A 121 9.05 5.37 19.00
C ASN A 121 8.83 6.84 19.40
N VAL A 122 8.34 7.67 18.49
CA VAL A 122 7.98 9.08 18.77
C VAL A 122 6.64 9.13 19.49
N ASP A 123 6.66 9.13 20.83
CA ASP A 123 5.50 8.92 21.70
C ASP A 123 4.32 9.90 21.48
N TYR A 124 4.61 11.13 21.13
CA TYR A 124 3.58 12.15 20.93
C TYR A 124 2.93 12.12 19.54
N TYR A 125 3.43 11.28 18.62
CA TYR A 125 2.86 11.17 17.29
C TYR A 125 1.64 10.23 17.31
N ASP A 126 0.47 10.75 16.96
CA ASP A 126 -0.79 10.04 16.69
C ASP A 126 -1.10 8.89 17.68
N HIS A 127 -0.91 9.15 18.99
CA HIS A 127 -1.14 8.17 20.06
C HIS A 127 -0.27 6.91 20.01
N LEU A 128 0.96 7.01 19.50
CA LEU A 128 1.91 5.90 19.51
C LEU A 128 2.25 5.39 20.91
N ASP A 129 2.21 6.24 21.93
CA ASP A 129 2.38 5.85 23.33
C ASP A 129 1.29 4.86 23.77
N ASP A 130 0.03 5.15 23.49
CA ASP A 130 -1.10 4.25 23.75
C ASP A 130 -0.98 2.95 22.97
N TYR A 131 -0.69 3.05 21.65
CA TYR A 131 -0.50 1.89 20.79
C TYR A 131 0.60 0.95 21.32
N LYS A 132 1.73 1.48 21.77
CA LYS A 132 2.82 0.68 22.34
C LYS A 132 2.46 0.02 23.68
N GLN A 133 1.65 0.69 24.50
CA GLN A 133 1.26 0.18 25.82
C GLN A 133 0.12 -0.83 25.75
N LEU A 134 -0.90 -0.56 24.95
CA LEU A 134 -2.15 -1.34 24.90
C LEU A 134 -2.20 -2.31 23.72
N GLY A 135 -1.36 -2.09 22.69
CA GLY A 135 -1.42 -2.79 21.42
C GLY A 135 -2.53 -2.29 20.50
N TYR A 136 -3.13 -1.15 20.80
CA TYR A 136 -4.11 -0.44 19.96
C TYR A 136 -4.30 0.98 20.47
N ILE A 137 -4.90 1.84 19.64
CA ILE A 137 -5.29 3.19 20.05
C ILE A 137 -6.73 3.14 20.56
N PRO A 138 -7.01 3.61 21.79
CA PRO A 138 -8.38 3.69 22.30
C PRO A 138 -9.25 4.67 21.52
N PHE A 139 -10.49 4.28 21.22
CA PHE A 139 -11.41 5.05 20.39
C PHE A 139 -11.73 6.44 20.95
N GLU A 140 -11.81 6.56 22.28
CA GLU A 140 -12.07 7.85 22.95
C GLU A 140 -10.90 8.85 22.85
N LYS A 141 -9.73 8.41 22.41
CA LYS A 141 -8.55 9.25 22.26
C LYS A 141 -8.34 9.77 20.83
N SER A 142 -8.76 8.99 19.83
CA SER A 142 -8.57 9.36 18.42
C SER A 142 -9.79 9.01 17.59
N SER A 143 -10.19 9.94 16.71
CA SER A 143 -11.26 9.72 15.73
C SER A 143 -10.87 8.71 14.63
N THR A 144 -9.57 8.39 14.50
CA THR A 144 -8.99 7.46 13.51
C THR A 144 -8.38 6.23 14.17
N ALA A 145 -8.74 5.94 15.43
CA ALA A 145 -8.10 4.94 16.28
C ALA A 145 -7.96 3.55 15.64
N VAL A 146 -8.98 3.11 14.89
CA VAL A 146 -8.97 1.78 14.26
C VAL A 146 -8.03 1.75 13.05
N SER A 147 -8.18 2.69 12.13
CA SER A 147 -7.30 2.78 10.95
C SER A 147 -5.84 2.98 11.35
N SER A 148 -5.55 3.92 12.27
CA SER A 148 -4.18 4.15 12.76
C SER A 148 -3.58 2.88 13.41
N THR A 149 -4.37 2.11 14.17
CA THR A 149 -3.89 0.84 14.74
C THR A 149 -3.53 -0.18 13.66
N LEU A 150 -4.35 -0.30 12.60
CA LEU A 150 -4.10 -1.23 11.49
C LEU A 150 -2.87 -0.82 10.69
N GLU A 151 -2.73 0.46 10.41
CA GLU A 151 -1.61 1.02 9.64
C GLU A 151 -0.29 0.90 10.41
N PHE A 152 -0.25 1.23 11.71
CA PHE A 152 0.93 1.02 12.54
C PHE A 152 1.35 -0.46 12.62
N ALA A 153 0.40 -1.39 12.69
CA ALA A 153 0.71 -2.81 12.71
C ALA A 153 1.36 -3.27 11.39
N TYR A 154 0.94 -2.73 10.26
CA TYR A 154 1.58 -2.99 8.98
C TYR A 154 2.96 -2.33 8.87
N ASP A 155 3.10 -1.08 9.29
CA ASP A 155 4.38 -0.38 9.32
C ASP A 155 5.40 -1.15 10.18
N ASP A 156 5.00 -1.58 11.37
CA ASP A 156 5.81 -2.41 12.27
C ASP A 156 6.22 -3.75 11.64
N TRP A 157 5.33 -4.38 10.86
CA TRP A 157 5.70 -5.56 10.10
C TRP A 157 6.80 -5.29 9.08
N THR A 158 6.83 -4.12 8.47
CA THR A 158 7.89 -3.76 7.53
C THR A 158 9.22 -3.47 8.24
N ILE A 159 9.19 -2.95 9.48
CA ILE A 159 10.38 -2.88 10.34
C ILE A 159 10.90 -4.28 10.66
N TYR A 160 10.01 -5.21 11.04
CA TYR A 160 10.37 -6.61 11.24
C TYR A 160 11.08 -7.20 10.02
N GLN A 161 10.54 -7.00 8.81
CA GLN A 161 11.12 -7.49 7.57
C GLN A 161 12.52 -6.89 7.30
N THR A 162 12.69 -5.61 7.60
CA THR A 162 13.99 -4.93 7.45
C THR A 162 14.99 -5.42 8.49
N ALA A 163 14.58 -5.62 9.74
CA ALA A 163 15.42 -6.16 10.79
C ALA A 163 15.95 -7.57 10.47
N LEU A 164 15.11 -8.43 9.90
CA LEU A 164 15.55 -9.76 9.41
C LEU A 164 16.63 -9.64 8.34
N ARG A 165 16.47 -8.70 7.38
CA ARG A 165 17.44 -8.48 6.30
C ARG A 165 18.74 -7.83 6.80
N ALA A 166 18.69 -7.08 7.90
CA ALA A 166 19.85 -6.51 8.57
C ALA A 166 20.50 -7.48 9.59
N GLY A 167 19.90 -8.66 9.80
CA GLY A 167 20.41 -9.65 10.77
C GLY A 167 20.20 -9.26 12.23
N ASN A 168 19.27 -8.37 12.55
CA ASN A 168 18.96 -7.94 13.90
C ASN A 168 17.75 -8.71 14.47
N GLU A 169 18.03 -9.84 15.12
CA GLU A 169 17.00 -10.73 15.66
C GLU A 169 16.20 -10.12 16.83
N GLU A 170 16.82 -9.26 17.63
CA GLU A 170 16.14 -8.60 18.76
C GLU A 170 15.05 -7.65 18.29
N ILE A 171 15.41 -6.74 17.38
CA ILE A 171 14.43 -5.82 16.75
C ILE A 171 13.39 -6.63 15.98
N ALA A 172 13.78 -7.65 15.24
CA ALA A 172 12.84 -8.49 14.50
C ALA A 172 11.79 -9.13 15.42
N LYS A 173 12.20 -9.68 16.57
CA LYS A 173 11.28 -10.27 17.55
C LYS A 173 10.31 -9.24 18.13
N GLN A 174 10.82 -8.07 18.49
CA GLN A 174 9.99 -6.98 19.02
C GLN A 174 8.90 -6.54 18.03
N TYR A 175 9.31 -6.25 16.80
CA TYR A 175 8.40 -5.72 15.79
C TYR A 175 7.47 -6.77 15.18
N TYR A 176 7.85 -8.05 15.20
CA TYR A 176 6.91 -9.14 14.88
C TYR A 176 5.73 -9.17 15.86
N ALA A 177 5.99 -8.97 17.16
CA ALA A 177 4.93 -8.90 18.16
C ALA A 177 3.99 -7.70 17.91
N ARG A 178 4.55 -6.52 17.60
CA ARG A 178 3.76 -5.31 17.28
C ARG A 178 2.97 -5.46 15.98
N ALA A 179 3.53 -6.13 14.98
CA ALA A 179 2.84 -6.42 13.71
C ALA A 179 1.53 -7.21 13.87
N LEU A 180 1.36 -7.91 14.99
CA LEU A 180 0.13 -8.64 15.31
C LEU A 180 -0.93 -7.79 16.03
N ASN A 181 -0.65 -6.54 16.33
CA ASN A 181 -1.54 -5.63 17.05
C ASN A 181 -2.85 -5.33 16.32
N TYR A 182 -2.90 -5.49 14.98
CA TYR A 182 -4.15 -5.41 14.22
C TYR A 182 -5.26 -6.29 14.80
N ARG A 183 -4.90 -7.42 15.45
CA ARG A 183 -5.84 -8.37 16.08
C ARG A 183 -6.63 -7.75 17.24
N ASN A 184 -6.07 -6.72 17.88
CA ASN A 184 -6.67 -6.09 19.05
C ASN A 184 -7.89 -5.24 18.72
N VAL A 185 -8.04 -4.80 17.48
CA VAL A 185 -9.20 -4.02 17.01
C VAL A 185 -10.21 -4.83 16.21
N PHE A 186 -10.00 -6.17 16.04
CA PHE A 186 -11.00 -7.04 15.43
C PHE A 186 -11.97 -7.58 16.48
N ASP A 187 -13.26 -7.29 16.29
CA ASP A 187 -14.33 -7.95 17.06
C ASP A 187 -14.76 -9.26 16.36
N LYS A 188 -14.36 -10.39 16.94
CA LYS A 188 -14.67 -11.72 16.40
C LYS A 188 -16.17 -12.04 16.31
N LYS A 189 -17.04 -11.29 17.02
CA LYS A 189 -18.48 -11.51 16.99
C LYS A 189 -19.11 -11.01 15.70
N ASN A 190 -18.65 -9.88 15.20
CA ASN A 190 -19.16 -9.29 13.97
C ASN A 190 -18.21 -9.50 12.77
N GLY A 191 -16.96 -9.91 13.01
CA GLY A 191 -15.94 -10.18 11.99
C GLY A 191 -15.40 -8.91 11.29
N PHE A 192 -15.42 -7.76 11.99
CA PHE A 192 -14.93 -6.48 11.49
C PHE A 192 -13.88 -5.89 12.42
N ALA A 193 -13.03 -5.05 11.86
CA ALA A 193 -12.26 -4.08 12.63
C ALA A 193 -13.23 -3.06 13.24
N CYS A 194 -13.16 -2.85 14.55
CA CYS A 194 -14.17 -2.17 15.32
C CYS A 194 -13.51 -1.25 16.38
N PRO A 195 -14.09 -0.06 16.65
CA PRO A 195 -13.61 0.81 17.72
C PRO A 195 -13.59 0.11 19.07
N ARG A 196 -12.47 0.24 19.79
CA ARG A 196 -12.24 -0.37 21.09
C ARG A 196 -11.85 0.69 22.11
N TYR A 197 -12.48 0.67 23.29
CA TYR A 197 -12.23 1.60 24.37
C TYR A 197 -11.05 1.18 25.25
N THR A 198 -10.52 2.10 26.06
CA THR A 198 -9.39 1.85 26.99
C THR A 198 -9.67 0.68 27.95
N ASP A 199 -10.94 0.48 28.35
CA ASP A 199 -11.35 -0.65 29.20
C ASP A 199 -11.37 -2.00 28.47
N GLY A 200 -11.02 -2.03 27.19
CA GLY A 200 -11.00 -3.22 26.36
C GLY A 200 -12.34 -3.61 25.74
N THR A 201 -13.42 -2.86 25.98
CA THR A 201 -14.73 -3.15 25.36
C THR A 201 -14.82 -2.57 23.96
N PHE A 202 -15.54 -3.27 23.07
CA PHE A 202 -15.84 -2.74 21.73
C PHE A 202 -17.09 -1.84 21.75
N LYS A 203 -17.14 -0.90 20.80
CA LYS A 203 -18.29 -0.01 20.60
C LYS A 203 -19.56 -0.83 20.28
N LYS A 204 -20.62 -0.64 21.05
CA LYS A 204 -21.87 -1.44 20.95
C LYS A 204 -22.69 -1.08 19.72
N ASP A 205 -22.90 0.21 19.48
CA ASP A 205 -23.72 0.74 18.36
C ASP A 205 -22.84 1.03 17.14
N PHE A 206 -22.03 0.02 16.73
CA PHE A 206 -21.10 0.12 15.63
C PHE A 206 -21.79 -0.10 14.29
N ASP A 207 -21.64 0.85 13.35
CA ASP A 207 -22.08 0.72 11.97
C ASP A 207 -20.86 0.57 11.04
N PRO A 208 -20.58 -0.62 10.49
CA PRO A 208 -19.40 -0.87 9.68
C PRO A 208 -19.37 -0.12 8.33
N LEU A 209 -20.48 0.46 7.90
CA LEU A 209 -20.54 1.27 6.67
C LEU A 209 -20.32 2.76 6.93
N GLN A 210 -20.39 3.20 8.18
CA GLN A 210 -20.25 4.61 8.53
C GLN A 210 -18.80 5.08 8.35
N THR A 211 -18.63 6.19 7.62
CA THR A 211 -17.32 6.76 7.30
C THR A 211 -16.80 7.75 8.34
N HIS A 212 -17.66 8.25 9.23
CA HIS A 212 -17.28 9.21 10.25
C HIS A 212 -17.72 8.74 11.64
N GLY A 213 -16.87 8.98 12.65
CA GLY A 213 -17.21 8.67 14.05
C GLY A 213 -17.13 7.17 14.40
N GLU A 214 -16.51 6.35 13.56
CA GLU A 214 -16.32 4.92 13.78
C GLU A 214 -14.83 4.52 13.84
N GLY A 215 -13.92 5.48 14.00
CA GLY A 215 -12.49 5.23 14.20
C GLY A 215 -11.69 5.04 12.90
N PHE A 216 -12.20 5.48 11.77
CA PHE A 216 -11.54 5.38 10.47
C PHE A 216 -11.26 6.73 9.86
N ILE A 217 -10.11 6.83 9.20
CA ILE A 217 -9.74 7.96 8.35
C ILE A 217 -10.21 7.65 6.92
N GLU A 218 -10.95 8.58 6.31
CA GLU A 218 -11.38 8.55 4.90
C GLU A 218 -11.99 7.22 4.44
N GLY A 219 -12.61 6.45 5.30
CA GLY A 219 -13.16 5.16 4.94
C GLY A 219 -14.03 4.57 6.03
N ASN A 220 -14.28 3.30 5.93
CA ASN A 220 -15.13 2.57 6.84
C ASN A 220 -14.59 1.17 7.14
N SER A 221 -15.23 0.47 8.05
CA SER A 221 -14.79 -0.86 8.47
C SER A 221 -14.84 -1.91 7.35
N TRP A 222 -15.74 -1.77 6.38
CA TRP A 222 -15.80 -2.70 5.25
C TRP A 222 -14.52 -2.71 4.43
N ASN A 223 -13.91 -1.54 4.21
CA ASN A 223 -12.65 -1.43 3.48
C ASN A 223 -11.44 -1.70 4.41
N PHE A 224 -11.40 -1.06 5.58
CA PHE A 224 -10.26 -1.19 6.49
C PHE A 224 -10.11 -2.55 7.17
N SER A 225 -11.17 -3.36 7.30
CA SER A 225 -11.03 -4.72 7.82
C SER A 225 -10.16 -5.63 6.94
N PHE A 226 -9.94 -5.26 5.68
CA PHE A 226 -9.02 -5.94 4.78
C PHE A 226 -7.62 -5.32 4.77
N HIS A 227 -7.39 -4.23 5.50
CA HIS A 227 -6.08 -3.54 5.53
C HIS A 227 -5.08 -4.25 6.46
N VAL A 228 -4.81 -5.51 6.18
CA VAL A 228 -3.77 -6.33 6.81
C VAL A 228 -3.04 -7.14 5.73
N PRO A 229 -2.37 -6.46 4.76
CA PRO A 229 -1.75 -7.14 3.63
C PRO A 229 -0.62 -8.09 4.03
N HIS A 230 -0.06 -7.90 5.22
CA HIS A 230 1.04 -8.69 5.76
C HIS A 230 0.61 -10.01 6.44
N ASP A 231 -0.67 -10.17 6.77
CA ASP A 231 -1.19 -11.41 7.39
C ASP A 231 -2.62 -11.73 6.91
N VAL A 232 -2.77 -11.98 5.60
CA VAL A 232 -4.07 -12.27 4.99
C VAL A 232 -4.72 -13.51 5.60
N TYR A 233 -3.94 -14.56 5.93
CA TYR A 233 -4.49 -15.73 6.63
C TYR A 233 -4.94 -15.41 8.05
N GLY A 234 -4.25 -14.50 8.74
CA GLY A 234 -4.64 -14.05 10.07
C GLY A 234 -5.99 -13.33 10.10
N ILE A 235 -6.29 -12.48 9.10
CA ILE A 235 -7.62 -11.85 9.00
C ILE A 235 -8.70 -12.84 8.56
N MET A 236 -8.37 -13.82 7.71
CA MET A 236 -9.29 -14.91 7.39
C MET A 236 -9.75 -15.67 8.66
N ASP A 237 -8.79 -16.00 9.53
CA ASP A 237 -9.10 -16.68 10.79
C ASP A 237 -9.95 -15.80 11.71
N LEU A 238 -9.65 -14.50 11.80
CA LEU A 238 -10.42 -13.55 12.62
C LEU A 238 -11.85 -13.36 12.11
N MET A 239 -12.05 -13.42 10.79
CA MET A 239 -13.37 -13.34 10.16
C MET A 239 -14.17 -14.65 10.26
N GLY A 240 -13.54 -15.78 10.63
CA GLY A 240 -14.21 -17.07 10.75
C GLY A 240 -13.88 -18.08 9.64
N GLY A 241 -12.77 -17.88 8.95
CA GLY A 241 -12.22 -18.77 7.93
C GLY A 241 -12.48 -18.32 6.49
N GLU A 242 -11.85 -19.04 5.55
CA GLU A 242 -11.84 -18.69 4.12
C GLU A 242 -13.25 -18.46 3.53
N LYS A 243 -14.22 -19.29 3.89
CA LYS A 243 -15.58 -19.16 3.35
C LYS A 243 -16.24 -17.83 3.75
N VAL A 244 -16.06 -17.39 5.00
CA VAL A 244 -16.61 -16.12 5.48
C VAL A 244 -15.84 -14.96 4.83
N PHE A 245 -14.53 -15.06 4.74
CA PHE A 245 -13.67 -14.06 4.07
C PHE A 245 -14.08 -13.87 2.60
N LEU A 246 -14.28 -14.97 1.84
CA LEU A 246 -14.77 -14.89 0.46
C LEU A 246 -16.14 -14.23 0.37
N THR A 247 -17.08 -14.63 1.24
CA THR A 247 -18.42 -14.03 1.28
C THR A 247 -18.32 -12.51 1.53
N ARG A 248 -17.45 -12.07 2.44
CA ARG A 248 -17.24 -10.66 2.74
C ARG A 248 -16.60 -9.89 1.57
N LEU A 249 -15.65 -10.49 0.86
CA LEU A 249 -15.08 -9.89 -0.35
C LEU A 249 -16.16 -9.74 -1.44
N ASP A 250 -16.96 -10.79 -1.66
CA ASP A 250 -18.04 -10.75 -2.65
C ASP A 250 -19.09 -9.69 -2.28
N GLU A 251 -19.56 -9.69 -1.02
CA GLU A 251 -20.50 -8.68 -0.51
C GLU A 251 -19.97 -7.25 -0.68
N LEU A 252 -18.68 -7.00 -0.44
CA LEU A 252 -18.08 -5.68 -0.62
C LEU A 252 -18.24 -5.15 -2.04
N PHE A 253 -18.02 -5.99 -3.06
CA PHE A 253 -18.14 -5.60 -4.45
C PHE A 253 -19.58 -5.60 -4.98
N GLU A 254 -20.46 -6.41 -4.41
CA GLU A 254 -21.83 -6.65 -4.93
C GLU A 254 -22.90 -5.88 -4.17
N MET A 255 -22.60 -5.36 -2.96
CA MET A 255 -23.58 -4.63 -2.16
C MET A 255 -24.08 -3.38 -2.89
N HIS A 256 -25.31 -2.98 -2.58
CA HIS A 256 -25.81 -1.65 -2.89
C HIS A 256 -25.50 -0.70 -1.71
N LEU A 257 -24.51 0.17 -1.88
CA LEU A 257 -24.17 1.16 -0.84
C LEU A 257 -25.20 2.30 -0.85
N PRO A 258 -25.97 2.51 0.25
CA PRO A 258 -26.91 3.63 0.31
C PRO A 258 -26.20 4.98 0.28
N LYS A 259 -26.76 5.93 -0.48
CA LYS A 259 -26.17 7.28 -0.70
C LYS A 259 -25.82 8.01 0.61
N LYS A 260 -26.60 7.81 1.67
CA LYS A 260 -26.34 8.44 2.99
C LYS A 260 -24.92 8.20 3.53
N TYR A 261 -24.21 7.13 3.07
CA TYR A 261 -22.86 6.79 3.52
C TYR A 261 -21.75 7.49 2.74
N TYR A 262 -22.04 8.05 1.56
CA TYR A 262 -21.02 8.71 0.74
C TYR A 262 -21.42 10.10 0.20
N GLU A 263 -22.70 10.47 0.17
CA GLU A 263 -23.15 11.75 -0.44
C GLU A 263 -22.58 13.02 0.22
N LYS A 264 -22.05 12.91 1.44
CA LYS A 264 -21.44 14.01 2.20
C LYS A 264 -19.95 13.77 2.48
N ASN A 265 -19.37 12.79 1.83
CA ASN A 265 -17.96 12.45 1.99
C ASN A 265 -17.18 13.04 0.79
N GLU A 266 -16.14 13.82 1.05
CA GLU A 266 -15.34 14.47 0.02
C GLU A 266 -14.40 13.47 -0.67
N ASP A 267 -14.05 12.36 0.02
CA ASP A 267 -13.05 11.38 -0.40
C ASP A 267 -13.69 10.17 -1.11
N ILE A 268 -15.03 10.02 -1.03
CA ILE A 268 -15.76 8.90 -1.64
C ILE A 268 -16.75 9.43 -2.66
N THR A 269 -16.41 9.30 -3.93
CA THR A 269 -17.28 9.70 -5.04
C THR A 269 -17.97 8.51 -5.68
N GLU A 270 -19.14 8.73 -6.29
CA GLU A 270 -19.91 7.67 -6.97
C GLU A 270 -19.11 7.04 -8.13
N GLU A 271 -18.29 7.83 -8.80
CA GLU A 271 -17.39 7.37 -9.87
C GLU A 271 -16.27 6.44 -9.41
N GLY A 272 -15.89 6.54 -8.12
CA GLY A 272 -14.85 5.72 -7.50
C GLY A 272 -15.39 4.48 -6.78
N LEU A 273 -16.69 4.14 -6.93
CA LEU A 273 -17.34 3.04 -6.20
C LEU A 273 -17.71 1.85 -7.09
N ILE A 274 -17.50 0.63 -6.57
CA ILE A 274 -18.15 -0.60 -7.04
C ILE A 274 -18.73 -1.29 -5.80
N GLY A 275 -20.05 -1.24 -5.65
CA GLY A 275 -20.67 -1.68 -4.39
C GLY A 275 -20.21 -0.85 -3.20
N GLY A 276 -19.60 -1.48 -2.22
CA GLY A 276 -18.93 -0.84 -1.08
C GLY A 276 -17.42 -0.72 -1.23
N TYR A 277 -16.85 -1.23 -2.33
CA TYR A 277 -15.43 -1.08 -2.65
C TYR A 277 -15.15 0.33 -3.13
N VAL A 278 -14.19 1.00 -2.49
CA VAL A 278 -13.84 2.41 -2.76
C VAL A 278 -12.50 2.45 -3.48
N HIS A 279 -12.51 2.51 -4.82
CA HIS A 279 -11.27 2.62 -5.60
C HIS A 279 -10.71 4.04 -5.58
N GLY A 280 -11.56 5.04 -5.48
CA GLY A 280 -11.15 6.44 -5.41
C GLY A 280 -10.40 6.81 -4.13
N ASN A 281 -10.21 5.84 -3.19
CA ASN A 281 -9.45 6.03 -1.95
C ASN A 281 -8.51 4.82 -1.72
N GLU A 282 -7.28 5.08 -1.35
CA GLU A 282 -6.13 4.19 -1.41
C GLU A 282 -6.18 2.96 -0.49
N PRO A 283 -6.77 2.98 0.72
CA PRO A 283 -6.83 1.80 1.58
C PRO A 283 -7.46 0.58 0.93
N SER A 284 -8.26 0.77 -0.12
CA SER A 284 -8.94 -0.30 -0.84
C SER A 284 -8.12 -0.93 -1.98
N HIS A 285 -7.02 -0.32 -2.42
CA HIS A 285 -6.31 -0.66 -3.67
C HIS A 285 -5.80 -2.10 -3.75
N HIS A 286 -5.45 -2.72 -2.64
CA HIS A 286 -4.98 -4.11 -2.57
C HIS A 286 -6.13 -5.14 -2.53
N ILE A 287 -7.36 -4.73 -2.15
CA ILE A 287 -8.48 -5.64 -1.86
C ILE A 287 -8.83 -6.56 -3.03
N PRO A 288 -8.92 -6.10 -4.31
CA PRO A 288 -9.26 -6.99 -5.42
C PRO A 288 -8.24 -8.11 -5.64
N TYR A 289 -7.02 -7.98 -5.11
CA TYR A 289 -6.00 -9.00 -5.19
C TYR A 289 -6.05 -10.04 -4.06
N LEU A 290 -6.83 -9.80 -2.99
CA LEU A 290 -6.92 -10.70 -1.86
C LEU A 290 -7.57 -12.05 -2.21
N TYR A 291 -8.32 -12.14 -3.30
CA TYR A 291 -8.83 -13.41 -3.81
C TYR A 291 -7.70 -14.41 -4.17
N ALA A 292 -6.49 -13.93 -4.42
CA ALA A 292 -5.33 -14.80 -4.69
C ALA A 292 -4.97 -15.73 -3.52
N TRP A 293 -5.38 -15.40 -2.29
CA TRP A 293 -5.20 -16.25 -1.11
C TRP A 293 -6.33 -17.24 -0.86
N THR A 294 -7.30 -17.31 -1.76
CA THR A 294 -8.52 -18.11 -1.60
C THR A 294 -8.62 -19.20 -2.67
N SER A 295 -9.62 -20.05 -2.55
CA SER A 295 -9.97 -21.05 -3.57
C SER A 295 -10.51 -20.43 -4.88
N GLN A 296 -10.68 -19.10 -4.96
CA GLN A 296 -11.24 -18.41 -6.12
C GLN A 296 -10.33 -17.29 -6.66
N PRO A 297 -9.04 -17.56 -6.97
CA PRO A 297 -8.08 -16.53 -7.40
C PRO A 297 -8.47 -15.85 -8.72
N TRP A 298 -9.32 -16.49 -9.54
CA TRP A 298 -9.82 -15.93 -10.79
C TRP A 298 -10.66 -14.66 -10.58
N LYS A 299 -11.24 -14.44 -9.39
CA LYS A 299 -11.99 -13.22 -9.06
C LYS A 299 -11.10 -11.98 -9.01
N THR A 300 -9.82 -12.12 -8.68
CA THR A 300 -8.85 -11.02 -8.86
C THR A 300 -8.86 -10.53 -10.30
N GLN A 301 -8.81 -11.43 -11.28
CA GLN A 301 -8.77 -11.11 -12.70
C GLN A 301 -10.08 -10.47 -13.19
N PHE A 302 -11.20 -10.89 -12.61
CA PHE A 302 -12.52 -10.31 -12.88
C PHE A 302 -12.59 -8.87 -12.35
N TRP A 303 -12.39 -8.68 -11.05
CA TRP A 303 -12.58 -7.37 -10.41
C TRP A 303 -11.56 -6.33 -10.86
N THR A 304 -10.30 -6.70 -11.04
CA THR A 304 -9.29 -5.75 -11.55
C THR A 304 -9.64 -5.24 -12.95
N ARG A 305 -10.20 -6.08 -13.81
CA ARG A 305 -10.68 -5.65 -15.12
C ARG A 305 -11.91 -4.75 -15.01
N GLU A 306 -12.90 -5.12 -14.19
CA GLU A 306 -14.08 -4.27 -13.95
C GLU A 306 -13.71 -2.88 -13.43
N ILE A 307 -12.71 -2.80 -12.54
CA ILE A 307 -12.20 -1.52 -12.02
C ILE A 307 -11.59 -0.69 -13.16
N ILE A 308 -10.72 -1.29 -13.98
CA ILE A 308 -10.10 -0.58 -15.11
C ILE A 308 -11.19 -0.06 -16.07
N ASP A 309 -12.11 -0.92 -16.48
CA ASP A 309 -13.13 -0.58 -17.48
C ASP A 309 -14.09 0.52 -16.99
N ARG A 310 -14.37 0.58 -15.68
CA ARG A 310 -15.31 1.56 -15.11
C ARG A 310 -14.66 2.87 -14.67
N MET A 311 -13.42 2.82 -14.17
CA MET A 311 -12.82 3.92 -13.39
C MET A 311 -11.63 4.59 -14.08
N TYR A 312 -11.16 4.05 -15.20
CA TYR A 312 -10.06 4.64 -15.96
C TYR A 312 -10.48 4.96 -17.39
N ARG A 313 -10.35 6.22 -17.79
CA ARG A 313 -10.72 6.71 -19.11
C ARG A 313 -9.59 7.54 -19.72
N ASN A 314 -9.52 7.58 -21.04
CA ASN A 314 -8.56 8.41 -21.78
C ASN A 314 -9.08 9.85 -21.95
N ASP A 315 -9.29 10.54 -20.84
CA ASP A 315 -9.67 11.96 -20.80
C ASP A 315 -9.04 12.67 -19.59
N ILE A 316 -9.26 13.99 -19.48
CA ILE A 316 -8.66 14.82 -18.44
C ILE A 316 -9.18 14.46 -17.04
N ASN A 317 -10.40 13.95 -16.95
CA ASN A 317 -11.07 13.47 -15.73
C ASN A 317 -11.16 11.94 -15.73
N GLY A 318 -10.14 11.27 -16.25
CA GLY A 318 -10.13 9.85 -16.51
C GLY A 318 -9.86 8.95 -15.32
N LEU A 319 -9.73 9.49 -14.11
CA LEU A 319 -9.52 8.73 -12.88
C LEU A 319 -10.79 8.75 -12.02
N GLY A 320 -11.11 7.65 -11.37
CA GLY A 320 -12.25 7.52 -10.45
C GLY A 320 -12.03 8.15 -9.07
N GLY A 321 -10.97 8.94 -8.88
CA GLY A 321 -10.58 9.65 -7.67
C GLY A 321 -9.37 10.55 -7.94
N ASN A 322 -8.75 11.07 -6.88
CA ASN A 322 -7.49 11.81 -6.97
C ASN A 322 -6.35 10.89 -7.40
N ASP A 323 -5.34 11.41 -8.11
CA ASP A 323 -4.15 10.60 -8.49
C ASP A 323 -3.19 10.38 -7.32
N ASP A 324 -3.27 11.21 -6.30
CA ASP A 324 -2.49 11.19 -5.07
C ASP A 324 -0.99 10.88 -5.30
N CYS A 325 -0.36 11.89 -5.91
CA CYS A 325 1.07 11.88 -6.24
C CYS A 325 1.50 10.71 -7.13
N GLY A 326 0.59 10.11 -7.88
CA GLY A 326 0.88 9.02 -8.81
C GLY A 326 0.37 7.64 -8.37
N GLN A 327 -0.20 7.52 -7.17
CA GLN A 327 -0.64 6.24 -6.64
C GLN A 327 -1.72 5.57 -7.50
N MET A 328 -2.79 6.30 -7.88
CA MET A 328 -3.87 5.79 -8.71
C MET A 328 -3.37 5.31 -10.07
N SER A 329 -2.48 6.09 -10.66
CA SER A 329 -1.87 5.76 -11.94
C SER A 329 -0.87 4.61 -11.85
N ALA A 330 -0.11 4.47 -10.75
CA ALA A 330 0.77 3.32 -10.55
C ALA A 330 -0.02 2.04 -10.35
N TRP A 331 -1.18 2.10 -9.66
CA TRP A 331 -2.12 1.00 -9.57
C TRP A 331 -2.55 0.54 -10.98
N TYR A 332 -2.96 1.48 -11.83
CA TYR A 332 -3.31 1.19 -13.23
C TYR A 332 -2.15 0.52 -13.98
N MET A 333 -0.95 1.10 -13.89
CA MET A 333 0.23 0.58 -14.61
C MET A 333 0.57 -0.85 -14.21
N PHE A 334 0.56 -1.17 -12.92
CA PHE A 334 0.75 -2.54 -12.47
C PHE A 334 -0.36 -3.47 -12.93
N THR A 335 -1.60 -3.05 -12.76
CA THR A 335 -2.77 -3.87 -13.04
C THR A 335 -2.89 -4.21 -14.53
N VAL A 336 -2.63 -3.26 -15.44
CA VAL A 336 -2.63 -3.55 -16.89
C VAL A 336 -1.50 -4.49 -17.32
N MET A 337 -0.40 -4.53 -16.57
CA MET A 337 0.67 -5.52 -16.77
C MET A 337 0.33 -6.90 -16.21
N GLY A 338 -0.72 -7.01 -15.39
CA GLY A 338 -1.21 -8.27 -14.84
C GLY A 338 -0.58 -8.67 -13.50
N PHE A 339 -0.05 -7.74 -12.71
CA PHE A 339 0.46 -8.01 -11.35
C PHE A 339 0.41 -6.75 -10.47
N TYR A 340 0.48 -6.92 -9.13
CA TYR A 340 0.38 -5.80 -8.18
C TYR A 340 1.17 -6.08 -6.88
N PRO A 341 1.84 -5.07 -6.30
CA PRO A 341 2.54 -5.18 -5.02
C PRO A 341 1.55 -5.08 -3.85
N VAL A 342 0.86 -6.17 -3.52
CA VAL A 342 -0.16 -6.19 -2.45
C VAL A 342 0.41 -5.82 -1.08
N CYS A 343 1.67 -6.21 -0.84
CA CYS A 343 2.34 -6.01 0.46
C CYS A 343 3.75 -5.46 0.24
N PRO A 344 3.90 -4.13 0.03
CA PRO A 344 5.21 -3.48 0.00
C PRO A 344 6.06 -3.81 1.23
N GLY A 345 7.37 -3.94 1.05
CA GLY A 345 8.29 -4.52 2.05
C GLY A 345 8.60 -5.99 1.79
N THR A 346 7.89 -6.62 0.82
CA THR A 346 8.28 -7.90 0.21
C THR A 346 8.91 -7.69 -1.16
N ASP A 347 9.54 -8.74 -1.70
CA ASP A 347 10.00 -8.76 -3.07
C ASP A 347 8.95 -9.30 -4.06
N GLN A 348 7.69 -9.47 -3.63
CA GLN A 348 6.66 -10.18 -4.37
C GLN A 348 5.62 -9.24 -4.99
N TYR A 349 5.11 -9.67 -6.14
CA TYR A 349 3.96 -9.10 -6.82
C TYR A 349 2.93 -10.20 -7.07
N VAL A 350 1.69 -9.97 -6.67
CA VAL A 350 0.59 -10.92 -6.88
C VAL A 350 0.12 -10.85 -8.33
N LEU A 351 -0.07 -12.01 -8.96
CA LEU A 351 -0.51 -12.11 -10.35
C LEU A 351 -2.03 -11.91 -10.46
N GLY A 352 -2.41 -11.08 -11.42
CA GLY A 352 -3.75 -10.92 -11.95
C GLY A 352 -3.82 -11.39 -13.41
N ALA A 353 -4.36 -10.54 -14.30
CA ALA A 353 -4.39 -10.79 -15.74
C ALA A 353 -3.99 -9.51 -16.51
N PRO A 354 -3.18 -9.62 -17.57
CA PRO A 354 -2.88 -8.49 -18.43
C PRO A 354 -4.14 -7.92 -19.09
N TYR A 355 -4.20 -6.60 -19.19
CA TYR A 355 -5.32 -5.91 -19.83
C TYR A 355 -5.18 -5.82 -21.35
N PHE A 356 -3.94 -5.60 -21.82
CA PHE A 356 -3.63 -5.44 -23.25
C PHE A 356 -3.06 -6.74 -23.85
N PRO A 357 -3.27 -6.98 -25.16
CA PRO A 357 -2.76 -8.19 -25.82
C PRO A 357 -1.24 -8.24 -25.90
N TYR A 358 -0.58 -7.08 -25.84
CA TYR A 358 0.88 -6.97 -25.87
C TYR A 358 1.34 -5.74 -25.10
N LEU A 359 2.34 -5.94 -24.25
CA LEU A 359 3.05 -4.89 -23.53
C LEU A 359 4.56 -5.14 -23.62
N LYS A 360 5.32 -4.06 -23.69
CA LYS A 360 6.78 -4.12 -23.69
C LYS A 360 7.34 -3.06 -22.75
N LEU A 361 8.14 -3.51 -21.78
CA LEU A 361 8.82 -2.67 -20.82
C LEU A 361 10.33 -2.82 -20.97
N ARG A 362 11.04 -1.70 -21.13
CA ARG A 362 12.50 -1.66 -21.02
C ARG A 362 12.84 -1.42 -19.55
N LEU A 363 13.51 -2.38 -18.96
CA LEU A 363 13.94 -2.31 -17.56
C LEU A 363 15.24 -1.52 -17.41
N PRO A 364 15.48 -0.91 -16.23
CA PRO A 364 16.67 -0.08 -15.99
C PRO A 364 18.01 -0.82 -16.15
N ASN A 365 18.02 -2.12 -15.91
CA ASN A 365 19.19 -2.99 -16.12
C ASN A 365 19.47 -3.33 -17.60
N GLY A 366 18.68 -2.77 -18.53
CA GLY A 366 18.80 -2.98 -19.98
C GLY A 366 17.99 -4.17 -20.50
N ASN A 367 17.47 -5.04 -19.64
CA ASN A 367 16.61 -6.14 -20.04
C ASN A 367 15.27 -5.64 -20.58
N ILE A 368 14.61 -6.48 -21.36
CA ILE A 368 13.29 -6.20 -21.90
C ILE A 368 12.33 -7.24 -21.35
N LEU A 369 11.21 -6.77 -20.79
CA LEU A 369 10.07 -7.60 -20.44
C LEU A 369 8.99 -7.42 -21.52
N GLU A 370 8.60 -8.53 -22.14
CA GLU A 370 7.47 -8.60 -23.07
C GLU A 370 6.35 -9.43 -22.42
N ILE A 371 5.17 -8.85 -22.32
CA ILE A 371 3.95 -9.51 -21.81
C ILE A 371 3.04 -9.72 -23.01
N LYS A 372 2.70 -10.96 -23.28
CA LYS A 372 1.81 -11.37 -24.37
C LYS A 372 0.55 -12.01 -23.78
N ALA A 373 -0.59 -11.48 -24.11
CA ALA A 373 -1.92 -12.01 -23.74
C ALA A 373 -2.83 -12.01 -24.98
N GLU A 374 -2.38 -12.73 -26.01
CA GLU A 374 -3.08 -12.76 -27.28
C GLU A 374 -4.53 -13.23 -27.12
N GLY A 375 -5.45 -12.46 -27.71
CA GLY A 375 -6.88 -12.73 -27.66
C GLY A 375 -7.55 -12.29 -26.35
N VAL A 376 -6.88 -11.57 -25.48
CA VAL A 376 -7.51 -10.95 -24.31
C VAL A 376 -8.65 -10.02 -24.75
N SER A 377 -9.80 -10.12 -24.09
CA SER A 377 -11.01 -9.32 -24.36
C SER A 377 -11.93 -9.35 -23.15
N ASP A 378 -13.06 -8.64 -23.21
CA ASP A 378 -14.05 -8.62 -22.13
C ASP A 378 -14.60 -10.01 -21.78
N THR A 379 -14.69 -10.92 -22.75
CA THR A 379 -15.14 -12.30 -22.54
C THR A 379 -13.99 -13.27 -22.30
N ARG A 380 -12.77 -12.95 -22.73
CA ARG A 380 -11.57 -13.78 -22.56
C ARG A 380 -10.60 -13.08 -21.61
N ARG A 381 -11.02 -12.95 -20.38
CA ARG A 381 -10.32 -12.19 -19.32
C ARG A 381 -9.56 -13.05 -18.32
N TYR A 382 -9.75 -14.38 -18.36
CA TYR A 382 -9.17 -15.28 -17.38
C TYR A 382 -7.92 -15.98 -17.89
N VAL A 383 -6.88 -16.03 -17.06
CA VAL A 383 -5.61 -16.72 -17.36
C VAL A 383 -5.81 -18.22 -17.20
N GLN A 384 -5.62 -18.97 -18.28
CA GLN A 384 -5.66 -20.44 -18.29
C GLN A 384 -4.28 -21.03 -17.97
N SER A 385 -3.23 -20.36 -18.42
CA SER A 385 -1.85 -20.73 -18.11
C SER A 385 -0.91 -19.54 -18.35
N LEU A 386 0.22 -19.57 -17.66
CA LEU A 386 1.32 -18.64 -17.84
C LEU A 386 2.60 -19.43 -18.17
N THR A 387 3.34 -18.98 -19.18
CA THR A 387 4.73 -19.39 -19.38
C THR A 387 5.65 -18.17 -19.27
N ILE A 388 6.81 -18.36 -18.63
CA ILE A 388 7.88 -17.37 -18.54
C ILE A 388 9.09 -17.94 -19.27
N ASN A 389 9.50 -17.30 -20.37
CA ASN A 389 10.59 -17.76 -21.23
C ASN A 389 10.40 -19.21 -21.67
N GLY A 390 9.17 -19.57 -22.08
CA GLY A 390 8.79 -20.90 -22.55
C GLY A 390 8.64 -21.98 -21.46
N LYS A 391 8.83 -21.63 -20.18
CA LYS A 391 8.65 -22.55 -19.05
C LYS A 391 7.33 -22.27 -18.34
N LYS A 392 6.57 -23.33 -18.04
CA LYS A 392 5.33 -23.23 -17.28
C LYS A 392 5.57 -22.57 -15.92
N TYR A 393 4.66 -21.66 -15.53
CA TYR A 393 4.71 -20.95 -14.28
C TYR A 393 3.35 -21.09 -13.56
N ASP A 394 3.37 -21.71 -12.37
CA ASP A 394 2.16 -22.11 -11.64
C ASP A 394 1.96 -21.35 -10.31
N LYS A 395 2.87 -20.41 -9.98
CA LYS A 395 2.70 -19.59 -8.77
C LYS A 395 1.72 -18.46 -9.04
N LEU A 396 1.04 -18.00 -7.97
CA LEU A 396 0.16 -16.82 -8.01
C LEU A 396 0.90 -15.49 -7.74
N TYR A 397 2.21 -15.51 -7.69
CA TYR A 397 3.05 -14.33 -7.51
C TYR A 397 4.36 -14.49 -8.27
N ILE A 398 5.02 -13.37 -8.53
CA ILE A 398 6.40 -13.30 -9.03
C ILE A 398 7.26 -12.50 -8.08
N THR A 399 8.58 -12.72 -8.11
CA THR A 399 9.52 -11.90 -7.35
C THR A 399 10.05 -10.73 -8.19
N HIS A 400 10.52 -9.69 -7.50
CA HIS A 400 11.20 -8.57 -8.17
C HIS A 400 12.41 -9.03 -8.99
N ALA A 401 13.19 -9.97 -8.45
CA ALA A 401 14.31 -10.57 -9.17
C ALA A 401 13.88 -11.28 -10.45
N ASP A 402 12.74 -12.00 -10.44
CA ASP A 402 12.22 -12.65 -11.65
C ASP A 402 11.73 -11.61 -12.67
N LEU A 403 11.09 -10.54 -12.22
CA LEU A 403 10.67 -9.43 -13.07
C LEU A 403 11.87 -8.79 -13.78
N LEU A 404 12.93 -8.50 -13.03
CA LEU A 404 14.14 -7.86 -13.58
C LEU A 404 14.93 -8.73 -14.56
N LYS A 405 14.72 -10.04 -14.58
CA LYS A 405 15.28 -10.92 -15.64
C LYS A 405 14.71 -10.58 -17.02
N GLY A 406 13.50 -10.01 -17.05
CA GLY A 406 12.79 -9.72 -18.30
C GLY A 406 12.43 -11.01 -19.06
N GLY A 407 12.49 -10.92 -20.40
CA GLY A 407 12.10 -12.02 -21.26
C GLY A 407 10.64 -11.96 -21.67
N VAL A 408 10.09 -13.10 -22.06
CA VAL A 408 8.74 -13.20 -22.62
C VAL A 408 7.82 -13.92 -21.64
N TRP A 409 6.78 -13.25 -21.21
CA TRP A 409 5.68 -13.80 -20.42
C TRP A 409 4.46 -13.99 -21.32
N GLU A 410 4.03 -15.23 -21.48
CA GLU A 410 2.92 -15.58 -22.36
C GLU A 410 1.72 -16.08 -21.53
N PHE A 411 0.68 -15.30 -21.51
CA PHE A 411 -0.59 -15.60 -20.86
C PHE A 411 -1.55 -16.20 -21.90
N LYS A 412 -1.98 -17.43 -21.69
CA LYS A 412 -3.08 -18.02 -22.45
C LYS A 412 -4.40 -17.56 -21.83
N MET A 413 -5.15 -16.75 -22.55
CA MET A 413 -6.41 -16.18 -22.08
C MET A 413 -7.61 -17.05 -22.47
N GLY A 414 -8.63 -17.10 -21.60
CA GLY A 414 -9.87 -17.86 -21.81
C GLY A 414 -11.10 -17.19 -21.17
N THR A 415 -12.26 -17.83 -21.35
CA THR A 415 -13.56 -17.47 -20.76
C THR A 415 -13.71 -18.07 -19.38
#